data_83f5d474038ae7039ba31cee04e7d0ef
#
_entry.id   83f5d474038ae7039ba31cee04e7d0ef
#
_cell.length_a   1.000
_cell.length_b   1.000
_cell.length_c   1.000
_cell.angle_alpha   90.00
_cell.angle_beta   90.00
_cell.angle_gamma   90.00
#
_symmetry.space_group_name_H-M   'P 1'
#
loop_
_entity.id
_entity.type
_entity.pdbx_description
1 polymer ?
#
loop_
_entity_poly.entity_id
_entity_poly.type
_entity_poly.pdbx_seq_one_letter_code
_entity_poly.pdbx_strand_id
1 'polypeptide(L)'
;MPICLKGDERRVKLLFVNACPRGEDSRTLRLARTFLNALTALLPQCEVTEEALYPAGLTPVDAALLARKEALCDRRAWDDPLFAPAVRLQAADLVVIAAPYWDLSFPSALKLWVEHCYVRSLTFHYEGSRCVGMCRGSQAVYLTTAGSPIGENDWGAGYMQAVLKALGVARFTALSAQGLDLAENDAGALLGEAMARAAALAEEIAGNEKARPI
;
A
#
# COMPACT_ATOMS: atom_id res chain seq x y z
N MET A 1 -28.55 31.64 18.53
CA MET A 1 -27.95 30.87 17.43
C MET A 1 -27.03 29.83 18.06
N PRO A 2 -27.32 28.54 17.97
CA PRO A 2 -26.38 27.51 18.43
C PRO A 2 -25.23 27.44 17.46
N ILE A 3 -24.00 27.57 17.96
CA ILE A 3 -22.75 27.32 17.26
C ILE A 3 -22.74 25.82 16.96
N CYS A 4 -22.90 25.49 15.68
CA CYS A 4 -22.71 24.13 15.18
C CYS A 4 -21.23 23.78 15.43
N LEU A 5 -20.93 23.04 16.48
CA LEU A 5 -19.63 22.42 16.70
C LEU A 5 -19.39 21.52 15.49
N LYS A 6 -18.39 21.87 14.65
CA LYS A 6 -17.86 20.96 13.64
C LYS A 6 -17.55 19.65 14.36
N GLY A 7 -18.29 18.58 14.01
CA GLY A 7 -18.00 17.26 14.52
C GLY A 7 -16.51 16.96 14.25
N ASP A 8 -15.88 16.37 15.24
CA ASP A 8 -14.48 15.96 15.18
C ASP A 8 -14.35 14.98 14.00
N GLU A 9 -13.95 15.49 12.83
CA GLU A 9 -13.79 14.65 11.63
C GLU A 9 -12.67 13.67 11.91
N ARG A 10 -12.98 12.37 11.80
CA ARG A 10 -12.02 11.29 12.02
C ARG A 10 -10.77 11.50 11.16
N ARG A 11 -9.60 11.58 11.79
CA ARG A 11 -8.32 11.61 11.10
C ARG A 11 -8.06 10.26 10.44
N VAL A 12 -7.84 10.24 9.13
CA VAL A 12 -7.54 9.03 8.35
C VAL A 12 -6.03 8.91 8.17
N LYS A 13 -5.42 7.82 8.62
CA LYS A 13 -4.00 7.54 8.42
C LYS A 13 -3.80 6.73 7.15
N LEU A 14 -3.12 7.30 6.17
CA LEU A 14 -2.80 6.66 4.91
C LEU A 14 -1.31 6.32 4.85
N LEU A 15 -0.99 5.05 4.68
CA LEU A 15 0.36 4.59 4.35
C LEU A 15 0.51 4.48 2.84
N PHE A 16 1.40 5.28 2.26
CA PHE A 16 1.79 5.20 0.86
C PHE A 16 3.14 4.49 0.73
N VAL A 17 3.14 3.28 0.18
CA VAL A 17 4.34 2.49 -0.10
C VAL A 17 4.77 2.72 -1.54
N ASN A 18 5.88 3.41 -1.70
CA ASN A 18 6.45 3.75 -3.01
C ASN A 18 7.59 2.80 -3.37
N ALA A 19 7.28 1.80 -4.20
CA ALA A 19 8.22 0.82 -4.72
C ALA A 19 8.69 1.13 -6.16
N CYS A 20 8.77 2.41 -6.53
CA CYS A 20 9.11 2.86 -7.87
C CYS A 20 10.59 3.26 -7.97
N PRO A 21 11.48 2.40 -8.54
CA PRO A 21 12.92 2.66 -8.54
C PRO A 21 13.36 3.81 -9.46
N ARG A 22 12.50 4.24 -10.40
CA ARG A 22 12.78 5.38 -11.31
C ARG A 22 12.41 6.75 -10.70
N GLY A 23 11.93 6.79 -9.44
CA GLY A 23 11.51 8.04 -8.80
C GLY A 23 10.48 8.78 -9.65
N GLU A 24 10.63 10.08 -9.83
CA GLU A 24 9.67 10.95 -10.55
C GLU A 24 9.50 10.59 -12.04
N ASP A 25 10.43 9.86 -12.65
CA ASP A 25 10.30 9.37 -14.03
C ASP A 25 9.37 8.14 -14.14
N SER A 26 8.88 7.62 -13.01
CA SER A 26 8.03 6.44 -12.98
C SER A 26 6.61 6.74 -13.40
N ARG A 27 6.13 6.07 -14.44
CA ARG A 27 4.71 6.09 -14.85
C ARG A 27 3.79 5.59 -13.73
N THR A 28 4.23 4.58 -12.98
CA THR A 28 3.48 4.05 -11.83
C THR A 28 3.38 5.07 -10.71
N LEU A 29 4.45 5.81 -10.42
CA LEU A 29 4.42 6.85 -9.40
C LEU A 29 3.49 8.00 -9.81
N ARG A 30 3.51 8.40 -11.08
CA ARG A 30 2.58 9.41 -11.62
C ARG A 30 1.12 8.98 -11.45
N LEU A 31 0.79 7.72 -11.76
CA LEU A 31 -0.53 7.15 -11.55
C LEU A 31 -0.93 7.21 -10.06
N ALA A 32 -0.01 6.82 -9.16
CA ALA A 32 -0.26 6.85 -7.72
C ALA A 32 -0.42 8.28 -7.18
N ARG A 33 0.38 9.23 -7.63
CA ARG A 33 0.24 10.65 -7.25
C ARG A 33 -1.10 11.21 -7.68
N THR A 34 -1.62 10.84 -8.86
CA THR A 34 -2.98 11.23 -9.30
C THR A 34 -4.04 10.73 -8.32
N PHE A 35 -3.98 9.46 -7.94
CA PHE A 35 -4.88 8.88 -6.94
C PHE A 35 -4.80 9.61 -5.59
N LEU A 36 -3.58 9.78 -5.07
CA LEU A 36 -3.34 10.41 -3.77
C LEU A 36 -3.82 11.86 -3.74
N ASN A 37 -3.53 12.63 -4.79
CA ASN A 37 -3.97 14.03 -4.88
C ASN A 37 -5.50 14.15 -4.90
N ALA A 38 -6.18 13.29 -5.67
CA ALA A 38 -7.63 13.27 -5.71
C ALA A 38 -8.21 12.87 -4.33
N LEU A 39 -7.64 11.84 -3.69
CA LEU A 39 -8.11 11.37 -2.39
C LEU A 39 -7.92 12.41 -1.29
N THR A 40 -6.74 13.04 -1.20
CA THR A 40 -6.44 14.03 -0.16
C THR A 40 -7.21 15.33 -0.33
N ALA A 41 -7.55 15.72 -1.57
CA ALA A 41 -8.45 16.84 -1.84
C ALA A 41 -9.86 16.58 -1.28
N LEU A 42 -10.32 15.33 -1.31
CA LEU A 42 -11.63 14.91 -0.80
C LEU A 42 -11.64 14.58 0.69
N LEU A 43 -10.49 14.23 1.26
CA LEU A 43 -10.27 13.91 2.67
C LEU A 43 -9.17 14.82 3.25
N PRO A 44 -9.43 16.11 3.52
CA PRO A 44 -8.42 17.04 3.99
C PRO A 44 -7.81 16.64 5.35
N GLN A 45 -8.51 15.83 6.14
CA GLN A 45 -8.03 15.26 7.40
C GLN A 45 -7.18 13.99 7.22
N CYS A 46 -6.88 13.60 5.96
CA CYS A 46 -6.03 12.44 5.66
C CYS A 46 -4.55 12.78 5.89
N GLU A 47 -3.92 12.05 6.80
CA GLU A 47 -2.49 12.15 7.07
C GLU A 47 -1.76 11.08 6.24
N VAL A 48 -0.99 11.53 5.25
CA VAL A 48 -0.23 10.64 4.36
C VAL A 48 1.19 10.45 4.89
N THR A 49 1.55 9.21 5.19
CA THR A 49 2.93 8.81 5.45
C THR A 49 3.47 8.06 4.24
N GLU A 50 4.45 8.62 3.54
CA GLU A 50 5.13 7.94 2.45
C GLU A 50 6.30 7.10 2.96
N GLU A 51 6.34 5.85 2.52
CA GLU A 51 7.46 4.93 2.71
C GLU A 51 8.08 4.64 1.34
N ALA A 52 9.13 5.40 0.99
CA ALA A 52 9.89 5.20 -0.24
C ALA A 52 10.88 4.05 -0.05
N LEU A 53 10.76 3.01 -0.88
CA LEU A 53 11.62 1.83 -0.80
C LEU A 53 12.95 2.00 -1.55
N TYR A 54 13.12 3.11 -2.25
CA TYR A 54 14.34 3.50 -2.96
C TYR A 54 14.68 4.96 -2.63
N PRO A 55 15.98 5.33 -2.58
CA PRO A 55 17.18 4.50 -2.75
C PRO A 55 17.56 3.70 -1.51
N ALA A 56 17.09 4.06 -0.32
CA ALA A 56 17.45 3.42 0.94
C ALA A 56 16.60 2.17 1.14
N GLY A 57 17.11 1.02 0.73
CA GLY A 57 16.39 -0.24 0.80
C GLY A 57 16.40 -0.89 2.17
N LEU A 58 15.37 -1.70 2.42
CA LEU A 58 15.36 -2.68 3.49
C LEU A 58 16.36 -3.80 3.15
N THR A 59 17.03 -4.34 4.16
CA THR A 59 17.93 -5.47 3.96
C THR A 59 17.15 -6.80 3.95
N PRO A 60 17.60 -7.80 3.18
CA PRO A 60 17.05 -9.15 3.25
C PRO A 60 17.09 -9.69 4.67
N VAL A 61 16.06 -10.44 5.06
CA VAL A 61 15.99 -11.07 6.38
C VAL A 61 16.86 -12.34 6.34
N ASP A 62 18.12 -12.20 6.72
CA ASP A 62 19.04 -13.32 6.93
C ASP A 62 18.88 -13.94 8.33
N ALA A 63 19.67 -14.98 8.65
CA ALA A 63 19.60 -15.68 9.91
C ALA A 63 19.88 -14.78 11.13
N ALA A 64 20.82 -13.81 11.00
CA ALA A 64 21.17 -12.90 12.07
C ALA A 64 20.05 -11.89 12.34
N LEU A 65 19.50 -11.31 11.27
CA LEU A 65 18.38 -10.38 11.37
C LEU A 65 17.11 -11.07 11.86
N LEU A 66 16.87 -12.33 11.45
CA LEU A 66 15.75 -13.14 11.94
C LEU A 66 15.84 -13.37 13.45
N ALA A 67 17.00 -13.81 13.96
CA ALA A 67 17.23 -14.01 15.38
C ALA A 67 17.05 -12.71 16.19
N ARG A 68 17.55 -11.58 15.67
CA ARG A 68 17.33 -10.26 16.29
C ARG A 68 15.84 -9.91 16.30
N LYS A 69 15.14 -10.12 15.18
CA LYS A 69 13.69 -9.85 15.05
C LYS A 69 12.89 -10.65 16.07
N GLU A 70 13.19 -11.95 16.24
CA GLU A 70 12.54 -12.83 17.22
C GLU A 70 12.76 -12.35 18.65
N ALA A 71 14.01 -12.06 19.02
CA ALA A 71 14.35 -11.56 20.36
C ALA A 71 13.66 -10.21 20.69
N LEU A 72 13.47 -9.34 19.69
CA LEU A 72 12.73 -8.09 19.85
C LEU A 72 11.21 -8.34 19.96
N CYS A 73 10.65 -9.27 19.19
CA CYS A 73 9.25 -9.68 19.29
C CYS A 73 8.90 -10.23 20.68
N ASP A 74 9.78 -11.05 21.26
CA ASP A 74 9.56 -11.64 22.60
C ASP A 74 9.50 -10.58 23.70
N ARG A 75 10.23 -9.47 23.53
CA ARG A 75 10.21 -8.31 24.45
C ARG A 75 9.17 -7.26 24.06
N ARG A 76 8.47 -7.43 22.94
CA ARG A 76 7.53 -6.45 22.36
C ARG A 76 8.16 -5.06 22.19
N ALA A 77 9.42 -5.02 21.76
CA ALA A 77 10.18 -3.78 21.55
C ALA A 77 9.77 -3.12 20.20
N TRP A 78 8.49 -2.73 20.08
CA TRP A 78 7.91 -2.21 18.84
C TRP A 78 8.44 -0.85 18.42
N ASP A 79 9.15 -0.15 19.29
CA ASP A 79 9.88 1.10 19.07
C ASP A 79 11.24 0.93 18.37
N ASP A 80 11.75 -0.33 18.29
CA ASP A 80 12.98 -0.60 17.51
C ASP A 80 12.73 -0.26 16.01
N PRO A 81 13.67 0.48 15.36
CA PRO A 81 13.54 0.88 13.96
C PRO A 81 13.30 -0.29 12.98
N LEU A 82 13.70 -1.51 13.34
CA LEU A 82 13.44 -2.71 12.57
C LEU A 82 11.95 -2.94 12.31
N PHE A 83 11.09 -2.54 13.25
CA PHE A 83 9.65 -2.71 13.15
C PHE A 83 8.91 -1.51 12.57
N ALA A 84 9.62 -0.43 12.19
CA ALA A 84 8.98 0.77 11.67
C ALA A 84 8.02 0.51 10.49
N PRO A 85 8.34 -0.34 9.48
CA PRO A 85 7.38 -0.69 8.42
C PRO A 85 6.13 -1.39 8.96
N ALA A 86 6.30 -2.34 9.86
CA ALA A 86 5.20 -3.10 10.47
C ALA A 86 4.29 -2.22 11.33
N VAL A 87 4.86 -1.32 12.13
CA VAL A 87 4.12 -0.35 12.96
C VAL A 87 3.28 0.58 12.09
N ARG A 88 3.87 1.12 11.01
CA ARG A 88 3.14 1.98 10.07
C ARG A 88 1.98 1.24 9.39
N LEU A 89 2.23 0.01 8.91
CA LEU A 89 1.19 -0.82 8.29
C LEU A 89 0.06 -1.15 9.28
N GLN A 90 0.42 -1.56 10.51
CA GLN A 90 -0.57 -1.91 11.54
C GLN A 90 -1.47 -0.73 11.92
N ALA A 91 -0.92 0.48 11.92
CA ALA A 91 -1.62 1.70 12.33
C ALA A 91 -2.41 2.37 11.18
N ALA A 92 -2.16 1.99 9.92
CA ALA A 92 -2.79 2.62 8.76
C ALA A 92 -4.28 2.26 8.66
N ASP A 93 -5.11 3.25 8.34
CA ASP A 93 -6.52 3.06 7.96
C ASP A 93 -6.64 2.70 6.47
N LEU A 94 -5.82 3.34 5.63
CA LEU A 94 -5.71 3.09 4.20
C LEU A 94 -4.27 2.75 3.83
N VAL A 95 -4.09 1.83 2.88
CA VAL A 95 -2.78 1.48 2.33
C VAL A 95 -2.79 1.70 0.82
N VAL A 96 -1.84 2.47 0.31
CA VAL A 96 -1.66 2.67 -1.13
C VAL A 96 -0.28 2.16 -1.51
N ILE A 97 -0.20 1.29 -2.51
CA ILE A 97 1.05 0.70 -2.98
C ILE A 97 1.23 1.06 -4.44
N ALA A 98 2.34 1.70 -4.77
CA ALA A 98 2.77 1.94 -6.14
C ALA A 98 3.97 1.04 -6.47
N ALA A 99 3.79 0.08 -7.37
CA ALA A 99 4.84 -0.82 -7.80
C ALA A 99 4.73 -1.10 -9.30
N PRO A 100 5.77 -0.83 -10.10
CA PRO A 100 5.76 -1.19 -11.52
C PRO A 100 5.70 -2.72 -11.68
N TYR A 101 5.04 -3.17 -12.76
CA TYR A 101 4.97 -4.58 -13.10
C TYR A 101 6.29 -5.04 -13.74
N TRP A 102 7.09 -5.76 -12.99
CA TRP A 102 8.39 -6.30 -13.40
C TRP A 102 8.43 -7.81 -13.17
N ASP A 103 8.96 -8.52 -14.15
CA ASP A 103 9.24 -9.97 -14.03
C ASP A 103 8.01 -10.78 -13.57
N LEU A 104 6.86 -10.48 -14.17
CA LEU A 104 5.53 -11.04 -13.85
C LEU A 104 4.99 -10.65 -12.44
N SER A 105 5.64 -9.72 -11.74
CA SER A 105 5.28 -9.32 -10.38
C SER A 105 5.60 -7.83 -10.12
N PHE A 106 6.48 -7.54 -9.17
CA PHE A 106 6.89 -6.21 -8.71
C PHE A 106 8.38 -6.19 -8.32
N PRO A 107 9.01 -5.01 -8.16
CA PRO A 107 10.40 -4.91 -7.74
C PRO A 107 10.66 -5.58 -6.40
N SER A 108 11.84 -6.20 -6.24
CA SER A 108 12.25 -6.97 -5.05
C SER A 108 12.15 -6.20 -3.74
N ALA A 109 12.35 -4.87 -3.76
CA ALA A 109 12.20 -4.03 -2.57
C ALA A 109 10.81 -4.14 -1.92
N LEU A 110 9.73 -4.33 -2.72
CA LEU A 110 8.40 -4.54 -2.16
C LEU A 110 8.28 -5.90 -1.45
N LYS A 111 8.98 -6.95 -1.95
CA LYS A 111 9.03 -8.23 -1.25
C LYS A 111 9.76 -8.12 0.08
N LEU A 112 10.88 -7.39 0.12
CA LEU A 112 11.59 -7.11 1.38
C LEU A 112 10.69 -6.34 2.36
N TRP A 113 9.97 -5.33 1.88
CA TRP A 113 9.01 -4.60 2.71
C TRP A 113 7.97 -5.54 3.34
N VAL A 114 7.41 -6.47 2.57
CA VAL A 114 6.48 -7.49 3.08
C VAL A 114 7.13 -8.32 4.18
N GLU A 115 8.39 -8.78 4.02
CA GLU A 115 9.11 -9.58 5.02
C GLU A 115 9.34 -8.80 6.33
N HIS A 116 9.60 -7.49 6.22
CA HIS A 116 9.70 -6.61 7.40
C HIS A 116 8.35 -6.33 8.05
N CYS A 117 7.25 -6.36 7.28
CA CYS A 117 5.90 -6.16 7.80
C CYS A 117 5.29 -7.38 8.49
N TYR A 118 5.77 -8.61 8.20
CA TYR A 118 5.30 -9.81 8.88
C TYR A 118 5.96 -9.94 10.27
N VAL A 119 5.28 -9.44 11.31
CA VAL A 119 5.81 -9.38 12.68
C VAL A 119 4.81 -10.00 13.65
N ARG A 120 5.20 -11.13 14.25
CA ARG A 120 4.40 -11.85 15.25
C ARG A 120 4.04 -10.93 16.43
N SER A 121 2.79 -10.99 16.84
CA SER A 121 2.20 -10.18 17.92
C SER A 121 2.13 -8.66 17.65
N LEU A 122 2.45 -8.20 16.43
CA LEU A 122 2.28 -6.82 15.99
C LEU A 122 1.33 -6.72 14.80
N THR A 123 1.63 -7.42 13.68
CA THR A 123 0.78 -7.40 12.48
C THR A 123 -0.05 -8.66 12.31
N PHE A 124 0.32 -9.73 12.99
CA PHE A 124 -0.46 -10.97 13.08
C PHE A 124 -0.20 -11.72 14.38
N HIS A 125 -1.10 -12.64 14.73
CA HIS A 125 -0.89 -13.64 15.79
C HIS A 125 -1.51 -14.99 15.36
N TYR A 126 -1.26 -16.02 16.15
CA TYR A 126 -1.87 -17.34 15.95
C TYR A 126 -2.98 -17.61 16.98
N GLU A 127 -4.12 -18.10 16.47
CA GLU A 127 -5.21 -18.69 17.27
C GLU A 127 -5.31 -20.16 16.88
N GLY A 128 -4.69 -21.03 17.68
CA GLY A 128 -4.47 -22.43 17.31
C GLY A 128 -3.57 -22.53 16.07
N SER A 129 -4.08 -23.14 15.00
CA SER A 129 -3.39 -23.23 13.69
C SER A 129 -3.69 -22.06 12.74
N ARG A 130 -4.57 -21.13 13.12
CA ARG A 130 -5.00 -20.04 12.26
C ARG A 130 -4.14 -18.80 12.48
N CYS A 131 -3.62 -18.23 11.38
CA CYS A 131 -3.02 -16.90 11.39
C CYS A 131 -4.13 -15.84 11.34
N VAL A 132 -4.12 -14.90 12.30
CA VAL A 132 -5.08 -13.80 12.41
C VAL A 132 -4.34 -12.48 12.26
N GLY A 133 -4.75 -11.69 11.27
CA GLY A 133 -4.17 -10.37 11.00
C GLY A 133 -4.60 -9.33 12.04
N MET A 134 -3.71 -8.41 12.35
CA MET A 134 -3.89 -7.37 13.37
C MET A 134 -3.85 -5.95 12.78
N CYS A 135 -3.69 -5.81 11.46
CA CYS A 135 -3.73 -4.51 10.80
C CYS A 135 -5.16 -3.96 10.77
N ARG A 136 -5.28 -2.64 10.89
CA ARG A 136 -6.59 -1.94 10.99
C ARG A 136 -7.13 -1.46 9.65
N GLY A 137 -6.37 -1.63 8.57
CA GLY A 137 -6.69 -1.11 7.25
C GLY A 137 -8.07 -1.52 6.76
N SER A 138 -8.87 -0.54 6.39
CA SER A 138 -10.18 -0.76 5.77
C SER A 138 -10.04 -1.19 4.32
N GLN A 139 -9.03 -0.66 3.64
CA GLN A 139 -8.76 -0.88 2.23
C GLN A 139 -7.29 -0.70 1.88
N ALA A 140 -6.84 -1.50 0.91
CA ALA A 140 -5.60 -1.29 0.20
C ALA A 140 -5.86 -1.06 -1.29
N VAL A 141 -5.07 -0.15 -1.89
CA VAL A 141 -5.06 0.13 -3.33
C VAL A 141 -3.68 -0.20 -3.87
N TYR A 142 -3.63 -1.08 -4.86
CA TYR A 142 -2.41 -1.46 -5.56
C TYR A 142 -2.42 -0.84 -6.95
N LEU A 143 -1.47 0.04 -7.23
CA LEU A 143 -1.35 0.77 -8.48
C LEU A 143 -0.10 0.30 -9.22
N THR A 144 -0.27 -0.15 -10.46
CA THR A 144 0.82 -0.70 -11.26
C THR A 144 0.77 -0.20 -12.70
N THR A 145 1.92 -0.22 -13.37
CA THR A 145 2.00 0.01 -14.81
C THR A 145 2.89 -1.06 -15.44
N ALA A 146 2.50 -1.56 -16.61
CA ALA A 146 3.19 -2.58 -17.36
C ALA A 146 3.47 -2.14 -18.79
N GLY A 147 4.64 -2.52 -19.32
CA GLY A 147 5.00 -2.28 -20.72
C GLY A 147 4.18 -3.14 -21.68
N SER A 148 3.86 -4.39 -21.29
CA SER A 148 3.01 -5.33 -22.03
C SER A 148 1.69 -5.60 -21.31
N PRO A 149 0.72 -6.31 -21.90
CA PRO A 149 -0.44 -6.84 -21.18
C PRO A 149 -0.01 -7.77 -20.04
N ILE A 150 -0.65 -7.65 -18.87
CA ILE A 150 -0.35 -8.49 -17.69
C ILE A 150 -0.88 -9.93 -17.88
N GLY A 151 -1.85 -10.11 -18.78
CA GLY A 151 -2.47 -11.42 -19.01
C GLY A 151 -3.52 -11.78 -17.96
N GLU A 152 -3.87 -13.08 -17.90
CA GLU A 152 -4.94 -13.58 -17.02
C GLU A 152 -4.56 -13.57 -15.54
N ASN A 153 -3.26 -13.70 -15.23
CA ASN A 153 -2.76 -13.80 -13.86
C ASN A 153 -1.84 -12.63 -13.52
N ASP A 154 -2.32 -11.68 -12.76
CA ASP A 154 -1.47 -10.67 -12.10
C ASP A 154 -0.91 -11.25 -10.79
N TRP A 155 0.27 -11.87 -10.88
CA TRP A 155 0.95 -12.44 -9.71
C TRP A 155 1.37 -11.37 -8.70
N GLY A 156 1.61 -10.14 -9.15
CA GLY A 156 1.94 -9.02 -8.26
C GLY A 156 0.75 -8.60 -7.42
N ALA A 157 -0.37 -8.27 -8.06
CA ALA A 157 -1.60 -7.89 -7.36
C ALA A 157 -2.16 -9.04 -6.53
N GLY A 158 -2.18 -10.27 -7.08
CA GLY A 158 -2.66 -11.46 -6.38
C GLY A 158 -1.86 -11.78 -5.12
N TYR A 159 -0.52 -11.66 -5.18
CA TYR A 159 0.35 -11.83 -4.01
C TYR A 159 0.06 -10.75 -2.96
N MET A 160 0.01 -9.47 -3.34
CA MET A 160 -0.25 -8.37 -2.40
C MET A 160 -1.64 -8.48 -1.76
N GLN A 161 -2.66 -8.89 -2.53
CA GLN A 161 -3.99 -9.16 -2.00
C GLN A 161 -3.96 -10.25 -0.92
N ALA A 162 -3.29 -11.37 -1.19
CA ALA A 162 -3.18 -12.49 -0.25
C ALA A 162 -2.45 -12.07 1.04
N VAL A 163 -1.33 -11.35 0.91
CA VAL A 163 -0.53 -10.83 2.03
C VAL A 163 -1.35 -9.88 2.90
N LEU A 164 -1.92 -8.84 2.31
CA LEU A 164 -2.65 -7.81 3.06
C LEU A 164 -3.91 -8.38 3.72
N LYS A 165 -4.62 -9.29 3.04
CA LYS A 165 -5.74 -10.03 3.62
C LYS A 165 -5.31 -10.87 4.83
N ALA A 166 -4.19 -11.58 4.73
CA ALA A 166 -3.64 -12.37 5.84
C ALA A 166 -3.25 -11.50 7.03
N LEU A 167 -2.80 -10.25 6.79
CA LEU A 167 -2.48 -9.27 7.81
C LEU A 167 -3.71 -8.50 8.35
N GLY A 168 -4.92 -8.73 7.81
CA GLY A 168 -6.16 -8.16 8.34
C GLY A 168 -6.74 -6.98 7.57
N VAL A 169 -6.15 -6.58 6.41
CA VAL A 169 -6.74 -5.53 5.57
C VAL A 169 -8.02 -6.05 4.92
N ALA A 170 -9.14 -5.31 5.11
CA ALA A 170 -10.47 -5.82 4.79
C ALA A 170 -10.75 -5.89 3.27
N ARG A 171 -10.33 -4.89 2.51
CA ARG A 171 -10.61 -4.77 1.08
C ARG A 171 -9.32 -4.50 0.30
N PHE A 172 -9.28 -4.97 -0.94
CA PHE A 172 -8.16 -4.78 -1.85
C PHE A 172 -8.68 -4.43 -3.24
N THR A 173 -8.11 -3.38 -3.85
CA THR A 173 -8.41 -2.97 -5.22
C THR A 173 -7.09 -2.81 -5.96
N ALA A 174 -6.97 -3.43 -7.14
CA ALA A 174 -5.85 -3.21 -8.04
C ALA A 174 -6.30 -2.39 -9.26
N LEU A 175 -5.45 -1.45 -9.69
CA LEU A 175 -5.64 -0.67 -10.90
C LEU A 175 -4.33 -0.63 -11.68
N SER A 176 -4.40 -0.93 -12.96
CA SER A 176 -3.24 -0.99 -13.85
C SER A 176 -3.41 -0.13 -15.11
N ALA A 177 -2.28 0.38 -15.62
CA ALA A 177 -2.12 0.80 -17.01
C ALA A 177 -1.17 -0.18 -17.70
N GLN A 178 -1.60 -0.79 -18.81
CA GLN A 178 -0.88 -1.89 -19.48
C GLN A 178 -0.61 -1.56 -20.93
N GLY A 179 0.36 -2.28 -21.55
CA GLY A 179 0.70 -2.10 -22.95
C GLY A 179 1.46 -0.81 -23.25
N LEU A 180 2.10 -0.20 -22.24
CA LEU A 180 2.72 1.13 -22.34
C LEU A 180 4.02 1.18 -23.15
N ASP A 181 4.59 0.02 -23.52
CA ASP A 181 5.81 -0.08 -24.33
C ASP A 181 5.54 -0.73 -25.71
N LEU A 182 4.27 -1.02 -26.03
CA LEU A 182 3.91 -1.55 -27.34
C LEU A 182 3.90 -0.42 -28.39
N ALA A 183 4.55 -0.64 -29.52
CA ALA A 183 4.75 0.37 -30.54
C ALA A 183 3.44 0.86 -31.19
N GLU A 184 2.40 0.01 -31.22
CA GLU A 184 1.07 0.31 -31.73
C GLU A 184 0.20 1.11 -30.77
N ASN A 185 0.63 1.30 -29.52
CA ASN A 185 -0.16 1.95 -28.49
C ASN A 185 0.26 3.40 -28.27
N ASP A 186 -0.72 4.26 -28.01
CA ASP A 186 -0.47 5.58 -27.41
C ASP A 186 -0.34 5.43 -25.89
N ALA A 187 0.90 5.31 -25.40
CA ALA A 187 1.20 5.18 -23.98
C ALA A 187 0.69 6.37 -23.14
N GLY A 188 0.63 7.57 -23.74
CA GLY A 188 0.10 8.78 -23.10
C GLY A 188 -1.40 8.67 -22.86
N ALA A 189 -2.15 8.26 -23.88
CA ALA A 189 -3.59 8.04 -23.79
C ALA A 189 -3.94 6.95 -22.77
N LEU A 190 -3.28 5.78 -22.87
CA LEU A 190 -3.51 4.66 -21.92
C LEU A 190 -3.22 5.03 -20.46
N LEU A 191 -2.14 5.76 -20.22
CA LEU A 191 -1.82 6.25 -18.88
C LEU A 191 -2.85 7.29 -18.42
N GLY A 192 -3.27 8.19 -19.29
CA GLY A 192 -4.31 9.20 -19.03
C GLY A 192 -5.65 8.58 -18.62
N GLU A 193 -6.09 7.53 -19.33
CA GLU A 193 -7.29 6.78 -18.98
C GLU A 193 -7.17 6.08 -17.62
N ALA A 194 -6.00 5.50 -17.32
CA ALA A 194 -5.76 4.89 -16.02
C ALA A 194 -5.74 5.93 -14.89
N MET A 195 -5.20 7.13 -15.13
CA MET A 195 -5.21 8.24 -14.18
C MET A 195 -6.65 8.74 -13.93
N ALA A 196 -7.50 8.80 -14.95
CA ALA A 196 -8.92 9.14 -14.77
C ALA A 196 -9.65 8.08 -13.91
N ARG A 197 -9.40 6.79 -14.15
CA ARG A 197 -9.94 5.70 -13.31
C ARG A 197 -9.41 5.77 -11.87
N ALA A 198 -8.15 6.17 -11.69
CA ALA A 198 -7.56 6.33 -10.37
C ALA A 198 -8.23 7.49 -9.59
N ALA A 199 -8.54 8.60 -10.25
CA ALA A 199 -9.27 9.70 -9.64
C ALA A 199 -10.71 9.27 -9.24
N ALA A 200 -11.43 8.56 -10.12
CA ALA A 200 -12.76 8.04 -9.79
C ALA A 200 -12.73 7.05 -8.61
N LEU A 201 -11.72 6.17 -8.56
CA LEU A 201 -11.52 5.26 -7.42
C LEU A 201 -11.25 6.03 -6.11
N ALA A 202 -10.53 7.14 -6.17
CA ALA A 202 -10.30 7.99 -5.01
C ALA A 202 -11.61 8.62 -4.48
N GLU A 203 -12.52 9.02 -5.37
CA GLU A 203 -13.86 9.51 -5.00
C GLU A 203 -14.69 8.44 -4.27
N GLU A 204 -14.71 7.22 -4.81
CA GLU A 204 -15.39 6.08 -4.19
C GLU A 204 -14.85 5.80 -2.77
N ILE A 205 -13.51 5.75 -2.63
CA ILE A 205 -12.87 5.47 -1.34
C ILE A 205 -13.13 6.60 -0.35
N ALA A 206 -13.04 7.85 -0.79
CA ALA A 206 -13.35 9.00 0.06
C ALA A 206 -14.79 8.96 0.57
N GLY A 207 -15.75 8.58 -0.28
CA GLY A 207 -17.15 8.38 0.12
C GLY A 207 -17.29 7.30 1.19
N ASN A 208 -16.63 6.17 1.02
CA ASN A 208 -16.64 5.06 1.98
C ASN A 208 -16.02 5.45 3.33
N GLU A 209 -14.91 6.18 3.35
CA GLU A 209 -14.26 6.61 4.60
C GLU A 209 -15.06 7.69 5.34
N LYS A 210 -15.76 8.59 4.65
CA LYS A 210 -16.67 9.55 5.26
C LYS A 210 -17.89 8.89 5.91
N ALA A 211 -18.37 7.79 5.33
CA ALA A 211 -19.49 7.03 5.84
C ALA A 211 -19.12 6.07 6.99
N ARG A 212 -17.84 5.90 7.30
CA ARG A 212 -17.35 5.00 8.33
C ARG A 212 -17.58 5.59 9.72
N PRO A 213 -18.22 4.88 10.66
CA PRO A 213 -18.41 5.38 12.02
C PRO A 213 -17.05 5.61 12.73
N ILE A 214 -17.06 6.60 13.63
CA ILE A 214 -15.91 6.97 14.48
C ILE A 214 -15.62 5.85 15.50
#